data_aa3e6c2873d412c0553104fda75fa10f
#
_entry.id   aa3e6c2873d412c0553104fda75fa10f
#
_cell.length_a   1.000
_cell.length_b   1.000
_cell.length_c   1.000
_cell.angle_alpha   90.00
_cell.angle_beta   90.00
_cell.angle_gamma   90.00
#
_symmetry.space_group_name_H-M   'P 1'
#
loop_
_entity.id
_entity.type
_entity.pdbx_description
1 polymer ?
#
loop_
_entity_poly.entity_id
_entity_poly.type
_entity_poly.pdbx_seq_one_letter_code
_entity_poly.pdbx_strand_id
1 'polypeptide(L)'
;GSEMCIRDRERACPYTPQLKSYLYEPNASVLKAGAFRSLSSLYKVEKLHPNSHLYTSDHFLPDFPGRKFRITSSCGFGKKEVKEMLAAEKKANLTVRNFPATVAELRKRLKLAEGGGTYLFATTLADEKKVLIRCQATG
;
A
#
# COMPACT_ATOMS: atom_id res chain seq x y z
N GLY A 1 28.30 17.12 -8.61
CA GLY A 1 29.15 16.12 -8.19
C GLY A 1 28.48 14.89 -7.64
N SER A 2 29.16 14.22 -6.75
CA SER A 2 28.67 12.97 -6.15
C SER A 2 27.38 13.15 -5.37
N GLU A 3 27.18 14.29 -4.76
CA GLU A 3 25.95 14.58 -4.01
C GLU A 3 24.74 14.58 -4.93
N MET A 4 24.86 15.14 -6.11
CA MET A 4 23.76 15.13 -7.07
C MET A 4 23.44 13.72 -7.54
N CYS A 5 24.46 12.88 -7.72
CA CYS A 5 24.25 11.49 -8.09
C CYS A 5 23.50 10.73 -6.99
N ILE A 6 23.81 11.00 -5.73
CA ILE A 6 23.11 10.37 -4.59
C ILE A 6 21.65 10.81 -4.56
N ARG A 7 21.40 12.10 -4.77
CA ARG A 7 20.03 12.62 -4.82
C ARG A 7 19.24 12.03 -5.98
N ASP A 8 19.89 11.87 -7.12
CA ASP A 8 19.25 11.26 -8.29
C ASP A 8 18.88 9.81 -8.02
N ARG A 9 19.72 9.07 -7.27
CA ARG A 9 19.41 7.71 -6.87
C ARG A 9 18.23 7.66 -5.92
N GLU A 10 18.13 8.60 -5.00
CA GLU A 10 16.99 8.71 -4.10
C GLU A 10 15.72 9.02 -4.87
N ARG A 11 15.82 9.88 -5.89
CA ARG A 11 14.69 10.20 -6.74
C ARG A 11 14.24 9.04 -7.62
N ALA A 12 15.12 8.08 -7.87
CA ALA A 12 14.76 6.87 -8.61
C ALA A 12 13.74 6.01 -7.84
N CYS A 13 13.50 6.31 -6.55
CA CYS A 13 12.49 5.65 -5.74
C CYS A 13 11.60 6.74 -5.10
N PRO A 14 10.73 7.38 -5.88
CA PRO A 14 9.90 8.47 -5.35
C PRO A 14 8.87 7.99 -4.36
N TYR A 15 8.58 8.84 -3.39
CA TYR A 15 7.55 8.59 -2.38
C TYR A 15 6.38 9.52 -2.62
N THR A 16 5.18 9.08 -2.27
CA THR A 16 3.98 9.89 -2.41
C THR A 16 3.07 9.78 -1.19
N PRO A 17 2.50 10.90 -0.72
CA PRO A 17 1.46 10.87 0.29
C PRO A 17 0.08 10.64 -0.31
N GLN A 18 -0.01 10.44 -1.62
CA GLN A 18 -1.28 10.27 -2.32
C GLN A 18 -1.37 8.90 -2.97
N LEU A 19 -2.48 8.21 -2.72
CA LEU A 19 -2.78 6.95 -3.38
C LEU A 19 -3.29 7.23 -4.79
N LYS A 20 -2.88 6.36 -5.72
CA LYS A 20 -3.35 6.42 -7.10
C LYS A 20 -4.38 5.32 -7.35
N SER A 21 -4.50 4.86 -8.59
CA SER A 21 -5.55 3.89 -8.93
C SER A 21 -5.25 2.46 -8.50
N TYR A 22 -3.97 2.11 -8.44
CA TYR A 22 -3.54 0.72 -8.17
C TYR A 22 -2.55 0.65 -7.03
N LEU A 23 -2.59 -0.46 -6.31
CA LEU A 23 -1.68 -0.75 -5.20
C LEU A 23 -0.91 -2.03 -5.51
N TYR A 24 0.39 -2.02 -5.28
CA TYR A 24 1.28 -3.15 -5.56
C TYR A 24 2.05 -3.55 -4.32
N GLU A 25 2.08 -4.85 -4.04
CA GLU A 25 2.87 -5.41 -2.96
C GLU A 25 3.93 -6.33 -3.57
N PRO A 26 5.22 -5.94 -3.54
CA PRO A 26 6.28 -6.76 -4.15
C PRO A 26 6.42 -8.12 -3.48
N ASN A 27 6.90 -9.11 -4.24
CA ASN A 27 7.25 -10.42 -3.71
C ASN A 27 8.35 -10.31 -2.67
N ALA A 28 8.38 -11.25 -1.72
CA ALA A 28 9.40 -11.28 -0.69
C ALA A 28 10.83 -11.37 -1.26
N SER A 29 10.99 -12.10 -2.36
CA SER A 29 12.30 -12.22 -3.03
C SER A 29 12.79 -10.88 -3.55
N VAL A 30 11.90 -10.04 -4.07
CA VAL A 30 12.23 -8.70 -4.55
C VAL A 30 12.63 -7.81 -3.37
N LEU A 31 11.90 -7.90 -2.26
CA LEU A 31 12.21 -7.13 -1.06
C LEU A 31 13.57 -7.51 -0.48
N LYS A 32 13.88 -8.81 -0.45
CA LYS A 32 15.17 -9.30 0.04
C LYS A 32 16.34 -8.82 -0.81
N ALA A 33 16.12 -8.69 -2.12
CA ALA A 33 17.16 -8.21 -3.04
C ALA A 33 17.40 -6.70 -2.90
N GLY A 34 16.56 -5.97 -2.16
CA GLY A 34 16.67 -4.53 -2.01
C GLY A 34 16.42 -3.77 -3.30
N ALA A 35 15.58 -4.30 -4.15
CA ALA A 35 15.37 -3.82 -5.51
C ALA A 35 14.34 -2.69 -5.64
N PHE A 36 14.11 -1.93 -4.58
CA PHE A 36 13.09 -0.86 -4.56
C PHE A 36 13.27 0.16 -5.66
N ARG A 37 14.51 0.61 -5.87
CA ARG A 37 14.82 1.63 -6.87
C ARG A 37 14.60 1.09 -8.27
N SER A 38 15.00 -0.15 -8.48
CA SER A 38 14.79 -0.81 -9.77
C SER A 38 13.31 -0.94 -10.09
N LEU A 39 12.50 -1.28 -9.09
CA LEU A 39 11.05 -1.36 -9.27
C LEU A 39 10.46 0.00 -9.66
N SER A 40 10.79 1.05 -8.94
CA SER A 40 10.28 2.39 -9.22
C SER A 40 10.69 2.89 -10.59
N SER A 41 11.95 2.65 -10.96
CA SER A 41 12.48 3.08 -12.25
C SER A 41 11.87 2.28 -13.41
N LEU A 42 11.80 0.95 -13.25
CA LEU A 42 11.34 0.06 -14.31
C LEU A 42 9.83 0.16 -14.55
N TYR A 43 9.06 0.25 -13.48
CA TYR A 43 7.59 0.24 -13.57
C TYR A 43 6.96 1.62 -13.38
N LYS A 44 7.77 2.62 -13.07
CA LYS A 44 7.29 4.00 -12.83
C LYS A 44 6.21 4.06 -11.75
N VAL A 45 6.43 3.33 -10.67
CA VAL A 45 5.56 3.35 -9.50
C VAL A 45 6.16 4.26 -8.43
N GLU A 46 5.29 4.74 -7.54
CA GLU A 46 5.72 5.54 -6.40
C GLU A 46 5.51 4.74 -5.12
N LYS A 47 6.48 4.83 -4.22
CA LYS A 47 6.41 4.14 -2.94
C LYS A 47 5.62 4.98 -1.94
N LEU A 48 4.76 4.35 -1.15
CA LEU A 48 3.91 5.06 -0.20
C LEU A 48 4.69 5.66 0.97
N HIS A 49 5.76 4.99 1.40
CA HIS A 49 6.58 5.42 2.54
C HIS A 49 7.86 4.58 2.52
N PRO A 50 9.00 5.13 2.95
CA PRO A 50 10.25 4.36 3.01
C PRO A 50 10.13 3.00 3.68
N ASN A 51 9.27 2.87 4.68
CA ASN A 51 9.10 1.64 5.45
C ASN A 51 7.83 0.86 5.14
N SER A 52 7.01 1.31 4.20
CA SER A 52 5.73 0.65 3.93
C SER A 52 5.80 -0.46 2.90
N HIS A 53 6.81 -0.46 2.04
CA HIS A 53 7.01 -1.46 0.98
C HIS A 53 5.75 -1.75 0.17
N LEU A 54 4.97 -0.71 -0.07
CA LEU A 54 3.79 -0.72 -0.93
C LEU A 54 3.98 0.37 -1.98
N TYR A 55 3.53 0.10 -3.19
CA TYR A 55 3.68 1.02 -4.32
C TYR A 55 2.34 1.34 -4.93
N THR A 56 2.23 2.49 -5.57
CA THR A 56 1.00 2.91 -6.24
C THR A 56 1.31 3.47 -7.62
N SER A 57 0.34 3.35 -8.53
CA SER A 57 0.43 3.85 -9.89
C SER A 57 -0.96 4.13 -10.44
N ASP A 58 -1.06 5.03 -11.41
CA ASP A 58 -2.31 5.28 -12.15
C ASP A 58 -2.55 4.26 -13.25
N HIS A 59 -1.52 3.50 -13.60
CA HIS A 59 -1.58 2.53 -14.68
C HIS A 59 -1.54 1.10 -14.13
N PHE A 60 -2.31 0.21 -14.75
CA PHE A 60 -2.23 -1.19 -14.40
C PHE A 60 -0.96 -1.81 -15.01
N LEU A 61 -0.18 -2.49 -14.15
CA LEU A 61 1.10 -3.08 -14.53
C LEU A 61 1.01 -4.61 -14.35
N PRO A 62 0.59 -5.34 -15.38
CA PRO A 62 0.37 -6.79 -15.24
C PRO A 62 1.64 -7.59 -14.94
N ASP A 63 2.79 -7.07 -15.32
CA ASP A 63 4.08 -7.76 -15.12
C ASP A 63 4.77 -7.42 -13.79
N PHE A 64 4.16 -6.59 -12.96
CA PHE A 64 4.76 -6.23 -11.68
C PHE A 64 4.97 -7.48 -10.82
N PRO A 65 6.19 -7.68 -10.27
CA PRO A 65 6.52 -8.88 -9.50
C PRO A 65 5.95 -8.85 -8.08
N GLY A 66 4.71 -9.26 -7.95
CA GLY A 66 4.02 -9.26 -6.65
C GLY A 66 2.53 -9.28 -6.82
N ARG A 67 1.83 -8.98 -5.72
CA ARG A 67 0.38 -8.86 -5.74
C ARG A 67 -0.05 -7.51 -6.27
N LYS A 68 -1.12 -7.50 -7.04
CA LYS A 68 -1.64 -6.32 -7.70
C LYS A 68 -3.09 -6.11 -7.33
N PHE A 69 -3.43 -4.89 -6.93
CA PHE A 69 -4.77 -4.54 -6.46
C PHE A 69 -5.24 -3.26 -7.11
N ARG A 70 -6.56 -3.16 -7.29
CA ARG A 70 -7.20 -1.91 -7.68
C ARG A 70 -7.75 -1.25 -6.44
N ILE A 71 -7.38 -0.01 -6.18
CA ILE A 71 -7.86 0.74 -5.03
C ILE A 71 -9.29 1.21 -5.30
N THR A 72 -10.22 0.83 -4.43
CA THR A 72 -11.63 1.26 -4.55
C THR A 72 -11.94 2.44 -3.67
N SER A 73 -11.33 2.54 -2.50
CA SER A 73 -11.45 3.70 -1.63
C SER A 73 -10.36 3.69 -0.57
N SER A 74 -10.22 4.80 0.13
CA SER A 74 -9.29 4.91 1.26
C SER A 74 -9.81 5.94 2.24
N CYS A 75 -9.40 5.82 3.49
CA CYS A 75 -9.77 6.78 4.53
C CYS A 75 -8.72 6.78 5.65
N GLY A 76 -8.79 7.81 6.50
CA GLY A 76 -8.03 7.82 7.74
C GLY A 76 -8.69 6.91 8.77
N PHE A 77 -8.16 6.92 10.00
CA PHE A 77 -8.67 6.07 11.08
C PHE A 77 -9.69 6.74 12.00
N GLY A 78 -10.32 7.84 11.54
CA GLY A 78 -11.47 8.40 12.25
C GLY A 78 -12.61 7.39 12.30
N LYS A 79 -13.30 7.30 13.44
CA LYS A 79 -14.39 6.32 13.62
C LYS A 79 -15.45 6.44 12.55
N LYS A 80 -15.85 7.66 12.22
CA LYS A 80 -16.88 7.92 11.22
C LYS A 80 -16.42 7.51 9.83
N GLU A 81 -15.20 7.87 9.45
CA GLU A 81 -14.63 7.53 8.14
C GLU A 81 -14.57 6.04 7.92
N VAL A 82 -14.05 5.32 8.91
CA VAL A 82 -13.93 3.86 8.85
C VAL A 82 -15.30 3.21 8.78
N LYS A 83 -16.24 3.68 9.59
CA LYS A 83 -17.59 3.14 9.62
C LYS A 83 -18.29 3.30 8.27
N GLU A 84 -18.16 4.45 7.65
CA GLU A 84 -18.74 4.72 6.33
C GLU A 84 -18.11 3.86 5.24
N MET A 85 -16.79 3.75 5.24
CA MET A 85 -16.07 2.95 4.24
C MET A 85 -16.40 1.46 4.34
N LEU A 86 -16.58 0.95 5.55
CA LEU A 86 -16.81 -0.47 5.80
C LEU A 86 -18.27 -0.84 6.06
N ALA A 87 -19.19 0.08 5.82
CA ALA A 87 -20.61 -0.14 6.13
C ALA A 87 -21.20 -1.39 5.46
N ALA A 88 -20.76 -1.70 4.24
CA ALA A 88 -21.23 -2.87 3.49
C ALA A 88 -20.34 -4.10 3.68
N GLU A 89 -19.25 -3.99 4.44
CA GLU A 89 -18.28 -5.08 4.58
C GLU A 89 -18.46 -5.80 5.91
N LYS A 90 -18.56 -7.13 5.84
CA LYS A 90 -18.60 -7.98 7.03
C LYS A 90 -17.32 -8.75 7.22
N LYS A 91 -16.57 -8.95 6.14
CA LYS A 91 -15.31 -9.66 6.15
C LYS A 91 -14.36 -9.05 5.12
N ALA A 92 -13.08 -9.16 5.37
CA ALA A 92 -12.04 -8.68 4.48
C ALA A 92 -10.71 -9.35 4.78
N ASN A 93 -9.84 -9.37 3.79
CA ASN A 93 -8.46 -9.83 3.95
C ASN A 93 -7.63 -8.63 4.39
N LEU A 94 -7.17 -8.64 5.62
CA LEU A 94 -6.48 -7.50 6.22
C LEU A 94 -4.98 -7.70 6.24
N THR A 95 -4.25 -6.70 5.77
CA THR A 95 -2.79 -6.66 5.76
C THR A 95 -2.32 -5.38 6.45
N VAL A 96 -1.30 -5.49 7.28
CA VAL A 96 -0.69 -4.36 7.99
C VAL A 96 0.75 -4.18 7.52
N ARG A 97 1.10 -2.96 7.11
CA ARG A 97 2.47 -2.62 6.68
C ARG A 97 2.84 -1.25 7.23
N ASN A 98 3.88 -1.19 8.05
CA ASN A 98 4.33 0.06 8.69
C ASN A 98 3.20 0.75 9.46
N PHE A 99 2.57 0.01 10.36
CA PHE A 99 1.41 0.48 11.11
C PHE A 99 1.54 0.01 12.57
N PRO A 100 1.13 0.81 13.56
CA PRO A 100 1.37 0.51 14.98
C PRO A 100 0.45 -0.53 15.61
N ALA A 101 -0.35 -1.23 14.83
CA ALA A 101 -1.23 -2.30 15.34
C ALA A 101 -1.02 -3.58 14.55
N THR A 102 -1.33 -4.72 15.18
CA THR A 102 -1.28 -6.01 14.51
C THR A 102 -2.56 -6.26 13.72
N VAL A 103 -2.52 -7.27 12.83
CA VAL A 103 -3.71 -7.70 12.09
C VAL A 103 -4.82 -8.09 13.06
N ALA A 104 -4.49 -8.85 14.11
CA ALA A 104 -5.48 -9.29 15.11
C ALA A 104 -6.14 -8.12 15.82
N GLU A 105 -5.35 -7.13 16.24
CA GLU A 105 -5.87 -5.95 16.92
C GLU A 105 -6.80 -5.15 16.02
N LEU A 106 -6.42 -4.93 14.76
CA LEU A 106 -7.24 -4.21 13.80
C LEU A 106 -8.51 -4.96 13.45
N ARG A 107 -8.42 -6.27 13.25
CA ARG A 107 -9.58 -7.09 12.92
C ARG A 107 -10.65 -6.97 14.02
N LYS A 108 -10.22 -7.01 15.27
CA LYS A 108 -11.10 -6.84 16.42
C LYS A 108 -11.70 -5.43 16.46
N ARG A 109 -10.87 -4.43 16.24
CA ARG A 109 -11.28 -3.01 16.24
C ARG A 109 -12.27 -2.68 15.13
N LEU A 110 -12.04 -3.23 13.94
CA LEU A 110 -12.89 -3.01 12.77
C LEU A 110 -14.10 -3.95 12.71
N LYS A 111 -14.12 -4.97 13.59
CA LYS A 111 -15.20 -5.97 13.65
C LYS A 111 -15.40 -6.69 12.32
N LEU A 112 -14.31 -7.12 11.72
CA LEU A 112 -14.31 -7.82 10.43
C LEU A 112 -13.85 -9.27 10.60
N ALA A 113 -14.57 -10.20 9.96
CA ALA A 113 -14.12 -11.57 9.82
C ALA A 113 -13.11 -11.66 8.68
N GLU A 114 -12.36 -12.76 8.63
CA GLU A 114 -11.40 -12.99 7.57
C GLU A 114 -12.06 -13.55 6.32
N GLY A 115 -11.54 -13.17 5.14
CA GLY A 115 -11.96 -13.75 3.87
C GLY A 115 -12.73 -12.79 2.98
N GLY A 116 -13.35 -13.35 1.95
CA GLY A 116 -14.09 -12.60 0.96
C GLY A 116 -13.23 -12.00 -0.15
N GLY A 117 -13.84 -11.14 -0.97
CA GLY A 117 -13.16 -10.52 -2.12
C GLY A 117 -12.60 -9.13 -1.86
N THR A 118 -12.75 -8.61 -0.65
CA THR A 118 -12.23 -7.29 -0.29
C THR A 118 -10.90 -7.42 0.42
N TYR A 119 -9.95 -6.57 0.02
CA TYR A 119 -8.62 -6.49 0.64
C TYR A 119 -8.45 -5.14 1.30
N LEU A 120 -7.99 -5.14 2.54
CA LEU A 120 -7.73 -3.91 3.30
C LEU A 120 -6.26 -3.85 3.69
N PHE A 121 -5.66 -2.71 3.44
CA PHE A 121 -4.28 -2.43 3.84
C PHE A 121 -4.25 -1.28 4.83
N ALA A 122 -3.71 -1.54 6.01
CA ALA A 122 -3.45 -0.49 7.00
C ALA A 122 -1.97 -0.14 6.90
N THR A 123 -1.68 1.12 6.58
CA THR A 123 -0.30 1.53 6.33
C THR A 123 -0.12 3.02 6.65
N THR A 124 1.11 3.49 6.45
CA THR A 124 1.48 4.89 6.64
C THR A 124 1.98 5.45 5.33
N LEU A 125 1.48 6.62 4.95
CA LEU A 125 1.90 7.32 3.74
C LEU A 125 3.14 8.19 3.99
N ALA A 126 3.70 8.74 2.91
CA ALA A 126 4.93 9.52 2.97
C ALA A 126 4.84 10.74 3.89
N ASP A 127 3.64 11.28 4.11
CA ASP A 127 3.40 12.40 5.03
C ASP A 127 3.13 11.95 6.47
N GLU A 128 3.40 10.69 6.78
CA GLU A 128 3.19 10.06 8.09
C GLU A 128 1.72 9.88 8.48
N LYS A 129 0.81 10.11 7.57
CA LYS A 129 -0.62 9.84 7.82
C LYS A 129 -0.91 8.35 7.75
N LYS A 130 -1.65 7.87 8.73
CA LYS A 130 -2.11 6.48 8.75
C LYS A 130 -3.40 6.37 7.98
N VAL A 131 -3.47 5.36 7.09
CA VAL A 131 -4.60 5.18 6.20
C VAL A 131 -5.04 3.74 6.14
N LEU A 132 -6.32 3.56 5.85
CA LEU A 132 -6.92 2.26 5.55
C LEU A 132 -7.32 2.29 4.08
N ILE A 133 -6.78 1.36 3.31
CA ILE A 133 -6.99 1.29 1.86
C ILE A 133 -7.84 0.08 1.54
N ARG A 134 -8.96 0.30 0.84
CA ARG A 134 -9.83 -0.79 0.38
C ARG A 134 -9.53 -1.09 -1.07
N CYS A 135 -9.27 -2.36 -1.36
CA CYS A 135 -8.86 -2.80 -2.68
C CYS A 135 -9.58 -4.06 -3.12
N GLN A 136 -9.50 -4.32 -4.43
CA GLN A 136 -9.92 -5.58 -5.03
C GLN A 136 -8.75 -6.16 -5.80
N ALA A 137 -8.58 -7.47 -5.77
CA ALA A 137 -7.54 -8.14 -6.53
C ALA A 137 -7.82 -7.99 -8.03
N THR A 138 -6.76 -7.80 -8.82
CA THR A 138 -6.88 -7.57 -10.26
C THR A 138 -6.72 -8.85 -11.08
N GLY A 139 -6.90 -9.94 -10.50
CA GLY A 139 -6.82 -11.19 -11.24
C GLY A 139 -5.73 -12.09 -10.82
#